data_b754a2a5cbbc645945db34717cf4d486
#
_entry.id   b754a2a5cbbc645945db34717cf4d486
#
_cell.length_a   1.000
_cell.length_b   1.000
_cell.length_c   1.000
_cell.angle_alpha   90.00
_cell.angle_beta   90.00
_cell.angle_gamma   90.00
#
_symmetry.space_group_name_H-M   'P 1'
#
loop_
_entity.id
_entity.type
_entity.pdbx_description
1 polymer ?
#
loop_
_entity_poly.entity_id
_entity_poly.type
_entity_poly.pdbx_seq_one_letter_code
_entity_poly.pdbx_strand_id
1 'polypeptide(L)'
;MQKEGQYHIPSGCAIAGLFCKDGRRVSGESMIDSITVMHDRSNGLGGGFAGYGIYPEHKDAYAFHVFYDNAAVRETVEDFLSRHFEVESLSKIPTRQTPGITDAPLIWRYFVYPLPRKLHDAQLDEREYVMRCVMKINAHIDGAYVFSSGKNMGVFKAVGYPEDVGRFYKLEEYEGYCWTAHGRYPTNTPGWWGGAHPFALLDYSIVHNGEISSYDANRRSVEMYGYSCNLMTDTEAITYIVD
;
A
#
# COMPACT_ATOMS: atom_id res chain seq x y z
N MET A 1 -43.16 12.26 -14.15
CA MET A 1 -42.57 10.99 -14.63
C MET A 1 -41.10 11.26 -14.89
N GLN A 2 -40.20 10.73 -14.06
CA GLN A 2 -38.76 10.76 -14.34
C GLN A 2 -38.52 9.75 -15.49
N LYS A 3 -37.82 10.20 -16.53
CA LYS A 3 -37.48 9.33 -17.66
C LYS A 3 -36.41 8.32 -17.22
N GLU A 4 -36.64 7.05 -17.50
CA GLU A 4 -35.63 5.99 -17.40
C GLU A 4 -34.35 6.47 -18.10
N GLY A 5 -33.19 6.43 -17.43
CA GLY A 5 -31.90 6.91 -17.96
C GLY A 5 -31.43 8.26 -17.43
N GLN A 6 -32.16 8.97 -16.56
CA GLN A 6 -31.73 10.24 -15.98
C GLN A 6 -30.84 10.13 -14.73
N TYR A 7 -30.66 8.94 -14.17
CA TYR A 7 -29.68 8.69 -13.11
C TYR A 7 -28.41 8.12 -13.70
N HIS A 8 -27.44 8.99 -13.95
CA HIS A 8 -26.07 8.55 -14.18
C HIS A 8 -25.49 8.27 -12.79
N ILE A 9 -25.41 7.01 -12.38
CA ILE A 9 -24.62 6.61 -11.23
C ILE A 9 -23.17 6.85 -11.64
N PRO A 10 -22.44 7.77 -10.97
CA PRO A 10 -21.03 8.00 -11.29
C PRO A 10 -20.26 6.73 -10.99
N SER A 11 -19.89 5.98 -12.02
CA SER A 11 -18.99 4.82 -11.89
C SER A 11 -17.56 5.26 -12.13
N GLY A 12 -16.64 4.75 -11.33
CA GLY A 12 -15.23 5.04 -11.46
C GLY A 12 -14.59 5.36 -10.10
N CYS A 13 -13.31 5.03 -9.95
CA CYS A 13 -12.57 5.17 -8.70
C CYS A 13 -12.64 6.60 -8.12
N ALA A 14 -12.62 6.68 -6.78
CA ALA A 14 -12.44 7.93 -6.05
C ALA A 14 -10.95 8.17 -5.76
N ILE A 15 -10.48 9.38 -5.90
CA ILE A 15 -9.12 9.78 -5.53
C ILE A 15 -9.18 11.10 -4.77
N ALA A 16 -8.44 11.17 -3.66
CA ALA A 16 -8.20 12.40 -2.92
C ALA A 16 -6.71 12.53 -2.61
N GLY A 17 -6.24 13.76 -2.46
CA GLY A 17 -4.86 14.05 -2.09
C GLY A 17 -4.73 15.35 -1.31
N LEU A 18 -3.82 15.38 -0.34
CA LEU A 18 -3.49 16.54 0.47
C LEU A 18 -1.97 16.65 0.58
N PHE A 19 -1.46 17.86 0.39
CA PHE A 19 -0.04 18.17 0.58
C PHE A 19 0.14 19.50 1.31
N CYS A 20 0.84 19.46 2.44
CA CYS A 20 1.16 20.64 3.25
C CYS A 20 2.52 21.21 2.81
N LYS A 21 2.49 22.30 2.03
CA LYS A 21 3.71 22.95 1.49
C LYS A 21 4.67 23.50 2.53
N ASP A 22 4.16 23.79 3.72
CA ASP A 22 4.92 24.28 4.86
C ASP A 22 5.52 23.16 5.73
N GLY A 23 5.30 21.90 5.32
CA GLY A 23 5.79 20.72 6.02
C GLY A 23 5.05 20.39 7.31
N ARG A 24 3.99 21.13 7.69
CA ARG A 24 3.16 20.77 8.84
C ARG A 24 2.51 19.42 8.60
N ARG A 25 2.33 18.66 9.66
CA ARG A 25 1.61 17.40 9.62
C ARG A 25 0.16 17.60 10.03
N VAL A 26 -0.73 16.92 9.35
CA VAL A 26 -2.18 16.91 9.62
C VAL A 26 -2.65 15.49 9.82
N SER A 27 -3.68 15.34 10.66
CA SER A 27 -4.31 14.05 10.93
C SER A 27 -4.85 13.40 9.66
N GLY A 28 -4.74 12.08 9.57
CA GLY A 28 -5.36 11.28 8.53
C GLY A 28 -6.88 11.38 8.48
N GLU A 29 -7.52 11.85 9.56
CA GLU A 29 -8.97 12.16 9.59
C GLU A 29 -9.38 13.12 8.46
N SER A 30 -8.55 14.15 8.21
CA SER A 30 -8.80 15.10 7.11
C SER A 30 -8.89 14.42 5.75
N MET A 31 -8.15 13.30 5.56
CA MET A 31 -8.21 12.54 4.32
C MET A 31 -9.39 11.58 4.29
N ILE A 32 -9.77 11.00 5.44
CA ILE A 32 -11.00 10.20 5.56
C ILE A 32 -12.20 11.06 5.17
N ASP A 33 -12.31 12.26 5.73
CA ASP A 33 -13.41 13.19 5.42
C ASP A 33 -13.43 13.58 3.93
N SER A 34 -12.25 13.84 3.36
CA SER A 34 -12.12 14.22 1.95
C SER A 34 -12.57 13.12 1.00
N ILE A 35 -12.25 11.85 1.28
CA ILE A 35 -12.62 10.74 0.40
C ILE A 35 -14.08 10.32 0.60
N THR A 36 -14.63 10.51 1.80
CA THR A 36 -16.03 10.16 2.13
C THR A 36 -17.03 10.89 1.24
N VAL A 37 -16.76 12.13 0.82
CA VAL A 37 -17.64 12.88 -0.09
C VAL A 37 -17.75 12.24 -1.48
N MET A 38 -16.89 11.28 -1.77
CA MET A 38 -16.88 10.52 -3.03
C MET A 38 -17.34 9.07 -2.86
N HIS A 39 -18.06 8.74 -1.80
CA HIS A 39 -18.53 7.39 -1.48
C HIS A 39 -19.14 6.66 -2.69
N ASP A 40 -20.05 7.34 -3.41
CA ASP A 40 -20.74 6.78 -4.58
C ASP A 40 -19.83 6.44 -5.76
N ARG A 41 -18.55 6.87 -5.73
CA ARG A 41 -17.54 6.53 -6.73
C ARG A 41 -16.75 5.28 -6.37
N SER A 42 -17.04 4.63 -5.27
CA SER A 42 -16.48 3.34 -4.88
C SER A 42 -17.59 2.30 -4.79
N ASN A 43 -17.25 1.04 -4.93
CA ASN A 43 -18.19 -0.05 -4.73
C ASN A 43 -17.78 -0.96 -3.55
N GLY A 44 -16.85 -0.52 -2.71
CA GLY A 44 -16.39 -1.27 -1.53
C GLY A 44 -15.46 -2.45 -1.83
N LEU A 45 -15.05 -2.64 -3.07
CA LEU A 45 -14.14 -3.73 -3.46
C LEU A 45 -12.66 -3.37 -3.31
N GLY A 46 -12.37 -2.31 -2.56
CA GLY A 46 -11.04 -1.90 -2.15
C GLY A 46 -10.94 -0.40 -1.88
N GLY A 47 -10.25 -0.07 -0.81
CA GLY A 47 -9.93 1.29 -0.43
C GLY A 47 -8.57 1.37 0.24
N GLY A 48 -8.00 2.56 0.31
CA GLY A 48 -6.77 2.75 1.06
C GLY A 48 -6.19 4.14 0.96
N PHE A 49 -5.10 4.28 1.72
CA PHE A 49 -4.41 5.54 1.96
C PHE A 49 -2.90 5.34 1.91
N ALA A 50 -2.18 6.37 1.51
CA ALA A 50 -0.75 6.48 1.79
C ALA A 50 -0.50 7.79 2.55
N GLY A 51 0.25 7.70 3.65
CA GLY A 51 0.66 8.83 4.47
C GLY A 51 2.17 8.98 4.47
N TYR A 52 2.66 10.21 4.34
CA TYR A 52 4.07 10.57 4.35
C TYR A 52 4.36 11.49 5.54
N GLY A 53 5.47 11.23 6.24
CA GLY A 53 5.81 11.90 7.48
C GLY A 53 5.14 11.30 8.72
N ILE A 54 4.56 10.10 8.59
CA ILE A 54 3.74 9.47 9.65
C ILE A 54 4.55 8.70 10.69
N TYR A 55 5.85 8.49 10.47
CA TYR A 55 6.75 7.79 11.38
C TYR A 55 8.00 8.63 11.72
N PRO A 56 7.85 9.82 12.32
CA PRO A 56 8.98 10.73 12.56
C PRO A 56 10.06 10.14 13.47
N GLU A 57 9.68 9.27 14.42
CA GLU A 57 10.62 8.59 15.33
C GLU A 57 11.46 7.52 14.61
N HIS A 58 10.99 7.01 13.46
CA HIS A 58 11.62 5.98 12.64
C HIS A 58 11.89 6.47 11.21
N LYS A 59 12.10 7.79 11.04
CA LYS A 59 12.16 8.44 9.71
C LYS A 59 13.25 7.89 8.79
N ASP A 60 14.31 7.33 9.34
CA ASP A 60 15.45 6.81 8.60
C ASP A 60 15.38 5.29 8.35
N ALA A 61 14.48 4.60 9.05
CA ALA A 61 14.20 3.18 8.84
C ALA A 61 13.20 2.95 7.70
N TYR A 62 13.35 1.85 6.99
CA TYR A 62 12.32 1.39 6.07
C TYR A 62 11.15 0.81 6.87
N ALA A 63 9.94 1.34 6.64
CA ALA A 63 8.71 0.88 7.28
C ALA A 63 8.04 -0.18 6.41
N PHE A 64 8.30 -1.45 6.69
CA PHE A 64 7.62 -2.54 5.98
C PHE A 64 6.26 -2.81 6.61
N HIS A 65 5.18 -2.63 5.84
CA HIS A 65 3.86 -3.14 6.18
C HIS A 65 3.64 -4.44 5.42
N VAL A 66 3.27 -5.48 6.14
CA VAL A 66 3.16 -6.82 5.56
C VAL A 66 1.83 -7.46 5.94
N PHE A 67 1.16 -8.01 4.94
CA PHE A 67 0.05 -8.94 5.12
C PHE A 67 0.56 -10.37 5.22
N TYR A 68 -0.08 -11.16 6.09
CA TYR A 68 0.19 -12.58 6.21
C TYR A 68 -1.09 -13.37 6.31
N ASP A 69 -1.14 -14.50 5.64
CA ASP A 69 -2.26 -15.42 5.72
C ASP A 69 -2.34 -16.07 7.11
N ASN A 70 -1.18 -16.35 7.73
CA ASN A 70 -1.11 -17.01 9.04
C ASN A 70 0.23 -16.74 9.75
N ALA A 71 0.34 -17.25 10.99
CA ALA A 71 1.52 -17.05 11.84
C ALA A 71 2.78 -17.76 11.31
N ALA A 72 2.64 -18.92 10.67
CA ALA A 72 3.81 -19.66 10.16
C ALA A 72 4.47 -18.92 8.98
N VAL A 73 3.66 -18.31 8.11
CA VAL A 73 4.16 -17.45 7.03
C VAL A 73 4.87 -16.22 7.61
N ARG A 74 4.33 -15.61 8.67
CA ARG A 74 4.98 -14.50 9.35
C ARG A 74 6.36 -14.91 9.89
N GLU A 75 6.47 -16.04 10.57
CA GLU A 75 7.74 -16.56 11.08
C GLU A 75 8.77 -16.75 9.95
N THR A 76 8.33 -17.24 8.79
CA THR A 76 9.19 -17.38 7.61
C THR A 76 9.73 -16.04 7.12
N VAL A 77 8.89 -14.99 7.08
CA VAL A 77 9.34 -13.64 6.70
C VAL A 77 10.23 -13.03 7.76
N GLU A 78 9.91 -13.19 9.06
CA GLU A 78 10.75 -12.68 10.16
C GLU A 78 12.15 -13.32 10.13
N ASP A 79 12.24 -14.60 9.79
CA ASP A 79 13.48 -15.33 9.57
C ASP A 79 14.26 -14.77 8.36
N PHE A 80 13.56 -14.43 7.28
CA PHE A 80 14.16 -13.74 6.14
C PHE A 80 14.66 -12.36 6.53
N LEU A 81 13.84 -11.55 7.23
CA LEU A 81 14.21 -10.20 7.66
C LEU A 81 15.45 -10.23 8.56
N SER A 82 15.54 -11.13 9.54
CA SER A 82 16.69 -11.25 10.45
C SER A 82 18.03 -11.54 9.75
N ARG A 83 17.97 -12.19 8.59
CA ARG A 83 19.15 -12.48 7.78
C ARG A 83 19.60 -11.34 6.88
N HIS A 84 18.71 -10.41 6.56
CA HIS A 84 18.93 -9.34 5.59
C HIS A 84 18.95 -7.94 6.21
N PHE A 85 18.30 -7.77 7.36
CA PHE A 85 18.09 -6.48 8.01
C PHE A 85 18.39 -6.52 9.50
N GLU A 86 18.73 -5.38 10.05
CA GLU A 86 18.59 -5.08 11.47
C GLU A 86 17.15 -4.62 11.68
N VAL A 87 16.41 -5.32 12.55
CA VAL A 87 15.02 -4.99 12.89
C VAL A 87 15.04 -4.10 14.14
N GLU A 88 14.81 -2.80 13.97
CA GLU A 88 14.75 -1.84 15.07
C GLU A 88 13.52 -2.09 15.96
N SER A 89 12.36 -2.27 15.34
CA SER A 89 11.13 -2.61 16.04
C SER A 89 10.13 -3.31 15.13
N LEU A 90 9.21 -4.03 15.73
CA LEU A 90 8.12 -4.71 15.04
C LEU A 90 6.84 -4.67 15.89
N SER A 91 5.69 -4.55 15.25
CA SER A 91 4.39 -4.55 15.93
C SER A 91 3.27 -4.90 14.97
N LYS A 92 2.15 -5.36 15.51
CA LYS A 92 0.89 -5.33 14.75
C LYS A 92 0.54 -3.89 14.43
N ILE A 93 0.09 -3.62 13.21
CA ILE A 93 -0.51 -2.31 12.90
C ILE A 93 -1.81 -2.19 13.69
N PRO A 94 -2.00 -1.10 14.49
CA PRO A 94 -3.23 -0.92 15.25
C PRO A 94 -4.46 -0.85 14.36
N THR A 95 -5.46 -1.64 14.70
CA THR A 95 -6.74 -1.67 13.99
C THR A 95 -7.90 -1.64 14.98
N ARG A 96 -9.10 -1.31 14.50
CA ARG A 96 -10.34 -1.47 15.24
C ARG A 96 -11.35 -2.28 14.42
N GLN A 97 -12.28 -2.91 15.09
CA GLN A 97 -13.39 -3.56 14.39
C GLN A 97 -14.22 -2.51 13.66
N THR A 98 -14.42 -2.72 12.37
CA THR A 98 -15.19 -1.83 11.50
C THR A 98 -16.15 -2.68 10.66
N PRO A 99 -17.46 -2.40 10.66
CA PRO A 99 -18.46 -3.29 10.05
C PRO A 99 -18.24 -3.60 8.56
N GLY A 100 -17.70 -2.64 7.82
CA GLY A 100 -17.41 -2.79 6.37
C GLY A 100 -16.13 -3.54 6.03
N ILE A 101 -15.34 -3.97 7.04
CA ILE A 101 -14.05 -4.64 6.83
C ILE A 101 -14.12 -6.05 7.40
N THR A 102 -14.00 -7.04 6.53
CA THR A 102 -14.06 -8.47 6.87
C THR A 102 -12.81 -9.20 6.40
N ASP A 103 -12.60 -10.40 6.92
CA ASP A 103 -11.56 -11.35 6.49
C ASP A 103 -10.15 -10.72 6.47
N ALA A 104 -9.84 -9.92 7.51
CA ALA A 104 -8.56 -9.25 7.63
C ALA A 104 -7.42 -10.26 7.80
N PRO A 105 -6.35 -10.17 6.99
CA PRO A 105 -5.13 -10.94 7.20
C PRO A 105 -4.43 -10.51 8.50
N LEU A 106 -3.35 -11.18 8.87
CA LEU A 106 -2.47 -10.65 9.90
C LEU A 106 -1.70 -9.44 9.32
N ILE A 107 -1.72 -8.31 10.01
CA ILE A 107 -1.14 -7.04 9.53
C ILE A 107 -0.05 -6.59 10.47
N TRP A 108 1.18 -6.60 9.99
CA TRP A 108 2.36 -6.26 10.80
C TRP A 108 3.17 -5.16 10.16
N ARG A 109 3.87 -4.40 11.01
CA ARG A 109 4.81 -3.36 10.64
C ARG A 109 6.17 -3.67 11.25
N TYR A 110 7.22 -3.48 10.43
CA TYR A 110 8.63 -3.62 10.81
C TYR A 110 9.36 -2.34 10.43
N PHE A 111 10.17 -1.82 11.34
CA PHE A 111 11.14 -0.78 11.03
C PHE A 111 12.50 -1.44 10.90
N VAL A 112 13.11 -1.33 9.71
CA VAL A 112 14.27 -2.12 9.36
C VAL A 112 15.37 -1.29 8.68
N TYR A 113 16.61 -1.69 8.92
CA TYR A 113 17.80 -1.17 8.21
C TYR A 113 18.49 -2.34 7.52
N PRO A 114 18.89 -2.24 6.24
CA PRO A 114 19.63 -3.31 5.59
C PRO A 114 21.00 -3.50 6.25
N LEU A 115 21.40 -4.75 6.44
CA LEU A 115 22.69 -5.06 7.05
C LEU A 115 23.84 -4.62 6.13
N PRO A 116 24.82 -3.81 6.60
CA PRO A 116 25.91 -3.28 5.77
C PRO A 116 26.71 -4.38 5.05
N ARG A 117 26.95 -5.52 5.71
CA ARG A 117 27.60 -6.67 5.10
C ARG A 117 26.86 -7.22 3.88
N LYS A 118 25.52 -7.17 3.93
CA LYS A 118 24.68 -7.66 2.84
C LYS A 118 24.69 -6.74 1.63
N LEU A 119 24.75 -5.41 1.86
CA LEU A 119 24.94 -4.43 0.80
C LEU A 119 26.29 -4.63 0.10
N HIS A 120 27.35 -4.76 0.90
CA HIS A 120 28.70 -5.03 0.39
C HIS A 120 28.78 -6.33 -0.41
N ASP A 121 28.26 -7.45 0.12
CA ASP A 121 28.29 -8.76 -0.53
C ASP A 121 27.49 -8.75 -1.85
N ALA A 122 26.37 -8.01 -1.89
CA ALA A 122 25.53 -7.89 -3.07
C ALA A 122 26.08 -6.91 -4.11
N GLN A 123 26.98 -6.01 -3.73
CA GLN A 123 27.47 -4.90 -4.55
C GLN A 123 26.33 -3.99 -5.07
N LEU A 124 25.31 -3.76 -4.25
CA LEU A 124 24.14 -2.95 -4.54
C LEU A 124 24.10 -1.72 -3.64
N ASP A 125 23.46 -0.67 -4.13
CA ASP A 125 23.06 0.41 -3.25
C ASP A 125 21.91 -0.02 -2.32
N GLU A 126 21.64 0.80 -1.32
CA GLU A 126 20.66 0.50 -0.29
C GLU A 126 19.25 0.34 -0.83
N ARG A 127 18.84 1.25 -1.74
CA ARG A 127 17.48 1.22 -2.32
C ARG A 127 17.26 -0.02 -3.16
N GLU A 128 18.19 -0.32 -4.06
CA GLU A 128 18.09 -1.50 -4.93
C GLU A 128 18.11 -2.80 -4.12
N TYR A 129 18.92 -2.86 -3.08
CA TYR A 129 18.94 -4.02 -2.19
C TYR A 129 17.60 -4.24 -1.49
N VAL A 130 17.02 -3.18 -0.91
CA VAL A 130 15.73 -3.24 -0.22
C VAL A 130 14.61 -3.61 -1.19
N MET A 131 14.57 -2.98 -2.38
CA MET A 131 13.63 -3.33 -3.45
C MET A 131 13.70 -4.82 -3.79
N ARG A 132 14.90 -5.36 -4.02
CA ARG A 132 15.08 -6.78 -4.32
C ARG A 132 14.63 -7.70 -3.18
N CYS A 133 14.80 -7.30 -1.92
CA CYS A 133 14.29 -8.04 -0.78
C CYS A 133 12.76 -8.03 -0.74
N VAL A 134 12.12 -6.88 -1.00
CA VAL A 134 10.65 -6.78 -1.12
C VAL A 134 10.13 -7.69 -2.23
N MET A 135 10.76 -7.63 -3.43
CA MET A 135 10.37 -8.50 -4.55
C MET A 135 10.54 -9.98 -4.22
N LYS A 136 11.60 -10.37 -3.51
CA LYS A 136 11.80 -11.76 -3.07
C LYS A 136 10.72 -12.23 -2.12
N ILE A 137 10.33 -11.42 -1.15
CA ILE A 137 9.23 -11.76 -0.24
C ILE A 137 7.93 -11.94 -1.04
N ASN A 138 7.58 -10.94 -1.86
CA ASN A 138 6.31 -10.93 -2.60
C ASN A 138 6.22 -12.01 -3.69
N ALA A 139 7.34 -12.45 -4.25
CA ALA A 139 7.37 -13.45 -5.32
C ALA A 139 7.56 -14.89 -4.85
N HIS A 140 8.17 -15.11 -3.67
CA HIS A 140 8.63 -16.44 -3.29
C HIS A 140 8.18 -16.92 -1.91
N ILE A 141 7.48 -16.07 -1.15
CA ILE A 141 6.90 -16.49 0.14
C ILE A 141 5.38 -16.42 0.02
N ASP A 142 4.78 -17.53 -0.37
CA ASP A 142 3.33 -17.63 -0.51
C ASP A 142 2.62 -17.25 0.79
N GLY A 143 1.58 -16.45 0.69
CA GLY A 143 0.82 -15.95 1.83
C GLY A 143 1.43 -14.74 2.54
N ALA A 144 2.54 -14.17 2.02
CA ALA A 144 3.12 -12.92 2.49
C ALA A 144 3.07 -11.86 1.39
N TYR A 145 2.76 -10.61 1.77
CA TYR A 145 2.78 -9.48 0.84
C TYR A 145 3.22 -8.20 1.54
N VAL A 146 4.41 -7.70 1.19
CA VAL A 146 4.89 -6.38 1.59
C VAL A 146 4.19 -5.34 0.72
N PHE A 147 3.28 -4.57 1.31
CA PHE A 147 2.47 -3.59 0.60
C PHE A 147 2.88 -2.13 0.84
N SER A 148 3.86 -1.92 1.73
CA SER A 148 4.53 -0.64 1.98
C SER A 148 5.96 -0.92 2.42
N SER A 149 6.93 -0.12 1.95
CA SER A 149 8.35 -0.37 2.22
C SER A 149 9.20 0.90 2.23
N GLY A 150 8.61 2.08 2.28
CA GLY A 150 9.33 3.36 2.25
C GLY A 150 9.78 3.86 3.62
N LYS A 151 10.59 4.92 3.62
CA LYS A 151 11.04 5.62 4.83
C LYS A 151 10.04 6.70 5.23
N ASN A 152 9.72 6.75 6.53
CA ASN A 152 8.79 7.74 7.09
C ASN A 152 7.45 7.83 6.35
N MET A 153 6.99 6.72 5.79
CA MET A 153 5.71 6.62 5.11
C MET A 153 5.05 5.26 5.37
N GLY A 154 3.77 5.17 5.07
CA GLY A 154 3.04 3.91 5.14
C GLY A 154 1.79 3.91 4.28
N VAL A 155 1.49 2.75 3.72
CA VAL A 155 0.25 2.46 3.02
C VAL A 155 -0.68 1.71 3.97
N PHE A 156 -1.97 2.01 3.89
CA PHE A 156 -3.04 1.37 4.62
C PHE A 156 -4.15 1.03 3.64
N LYS A 157 -4.43 -0.24 3.43
CA LYS A 157 -5.40 -0.68 2.42
C LYS A 157 -6.13 -1.95 2.83
N ALA A 158 -7.35 -2.10 2.34
CA ALA A 158 -8.22 -3.23 2.61
C ALA A 158 -9.30 -3.38 1.54
N VAL A 159 -10.04 -4.49 1.59
CA VAL A 159 -11.34 -4.60 0.95
C VAL A 159 -12.35 -3.86 1.82
N GLY A 160 -13.05 -2.88 1.24
CA GLY A 160 -14.01 -2.01 1.90
C GLY A 160 -14.08 -0.63 1.25
N TYR A 161 -15.01 0.17 1.69
CA TYR A 161 -15.05 1.59 1.34
C TYR A 161 -13.87 2.34 1.97
N PRO A 162 -13.31 3.35 1.29
CA PRO A 162 -12.09 4.02 1.80
C PRO A 162 -12.28 4.62 3.20
N GLU A 163 -13.42 5.21 3.52
CA GLU A 163 -13.71 5.74 4.85
C GLU A 163 -13.71 4.65 5.93
N ASP A 164 -14.21 3.46 5.63
CA ASP A 164 -14.16 2.33 6.56
C ASP A 164 -12.74 1.81 6.74
N VAL A 165 -11.94 1.79 5.67
CA VAL A 165 -10.52 1.45 5.73
C VAL A 165 -9.75 2.44 6.60
N GLY A 166 -10.01 3.75 6.44
CA GLY A 166 -9.40 4.78 7.27
C GLY A 166 -9.72 4.60 8.76
N ARG A 167 -10.99 4.34 9.08
CA ARG A 167 -11.42 4.07 10.46
C ARG A 167 -10.85 2.77 11.01
N PHE A 168 -10.79 1.71 10.19
CA PHE A 168 -10.22 0.42 10.57
C PHE A 168 -8.76 0.56 11.01
N TYR A 169 -7.94 1.30 10.28
CA TYR A 169 -6.55 1.54 10.61
C TYR A 169 -6.32 2.69 11.58
N LYS A 170 -7.39 3.30 12.09
CA LYS A 170 -7.31 4.44 13.03
C LYS A 170 -6.46 5.58 12.50
N LEU A 171 -6.67 5.96 11.24
CA LEU A 171 -5.81 6.95 10.60
C LEU A 171 -5.91 8.33 11.24
N GLU A 172 -6.94 8.61 12.03
CA GLU A 172 -7.03 9.81 12.87
C GLU A 172 -5.92 9.91 13.92
N GLU A 173 -5.27 8.79 14.28
CA GLU A 173 -4.14 8.75 15.22
C GLU A 173 -2.78 9.02 14.53
N TYR A 174 -2.73 9.09 13.19
CA TYR A 174 -1.52 9.39 12.43
C TYR A 174 -1.54 10.83 11.91
N GLU A 175 -0.38 11.45 11.91
CA GLU A 175 -0.17 12.77 11.30
C GLU A 175 0.86 12.68 10.18
N GLY A 176 0.54 13.26 9.02
CA GLY A 176 1.42 13.29 7.84
C GLY A 176 1.39 14.63 7.13
N TYR A 177 2.47 14.97 6.42
CA TYR A 177 2.53 16.19 5.61
C TYR A 177 1.97 16.00 4.20
N CYS A 178 1.87 14.76 3.75
CA CYS A 178 1.25 14.40 2.49
C CYS A 178 0.40 13.13 2.68
N TRP A 179 -0.79 13.16 2.11
CA TRP A 179 -1.72 12.04 2.11
C TRP A 179 -2.31 11.83 0.73
N THR A 180 -2.48 10.58 0.33
CA THR A 180 -3.32 10.19 -0.80
C THR A 180 -4.34 9.16 -0.34
N ALA A 181 -5.52 9.16 -0.97
CA ALA A 181 -6.58 8.20 -0.71
C ALA A 181 -7.19 7.72 -2.02
N HIS A 182 -7.66 6.48 -2.00
CA HIS A 182 -8.29 5.85 -3.15
C HIS A 182 -9.47 4.98 -2.72
N GLY A 183 -10.60 5.11 -3.44
CA GLY A 183 -11.72 4.19 -3.40
C GLY A 183 -11.86 3.48 -4.74
N ARG A 184 -11.70 2.18 -4.73
CA ARG A 184 -11.69 1.36 -5.94
C ARG A 184 -13.10 1.13 -6.46
N TYR A 185 -13.24 1.11 -7.79
CA TYR A 185 -14.43 0.67 -8.51
C TYR A 185 -14.02 -0.32 -9.61
N PRO A 186 -13.55 -1.53 -9.26
CA PRO A 186 -13.13 -2.50 -10.26
C PRO A 186 -14.35 -3.06 -11.01
N THR A 187 -14.19 -3.21 -12.31
CA THR A 187 -15.20 -3.80 -13.19
C THR A 187 -14.93 -5.26 -13.52
N ASN A 188 -13.65 -5.68 -13.51
CA ASN A 188 -13.21 -6.97 -14.03
C ASN A 188 -12.34 -7.79 -13.06
N THR A 189 -12.04 -7.28 -11.86
CA THR A 189 -11.17 -7.97 -10.90
C THR A 189 -11.86 -8.09 -9.54
N PRO A 190 -11.73 -9.25 -8.85
CA PRO A 190 -12.29 -9.42 -7.51
C PRO A 190 -11.64 -8.44 -6.52
N GLY A 191 -12.39 -8.11 -5.47
CA GLY A 191 -11.84 -7.39 -4.33
C GLY A 191 -10.94 -8.32 -3.52
N TRP A 192 -9.68 -7.92 -3.29
CA TRP A 192 -8.81 -8.57 -2.33
C TRP A 192 -7.82 -7.55 -1.75
N TRP A 193 -7.28 -7.83 -0.56
CA TRP A 193 -6.53 -6.84 0.22
C TRP A 193 -5.30 -6.28 -0.51
N GLY A 194 -4.50 -7.15 -1.11
CA GLY A 194 -3.30 -6.72 -1.85
C GLY A 194 -3.62 -5.90 -3.10
N GLY A 195 -4.75 -6.17 -3.76
CA GLY A 195 -5.19 -5.48 -4.98
C GLY A 195 -5.83 -4.11 -4.74
N ALA A 196 -6.08 -3.71 -3.48
CA ALA A 196 -6.53 -2.36 -3.18
C ALA A 196 -5.40 -1.33 -3.39
N HIS A 197 -5.77 -0.10 -3.76
CA HIS A 197 -4.84 1.02 -3.86
C HIS A 197 -4.65 1.70 -2.49
N PRO A 198 -3.56 2.46 -2.28
CA PRO A 198 -2.42 2.70 -3.18
C PRO A 198 -1.53 1.49 -3.40
N PHE A 199 -0.84 1.45 -4.54
CA PHE A 199 0.33 0.61 -4.72
C PHE A 199 1.58 1.39 -4.35
N ALA A 200 2.54 0.75 -3.69
CA ALA A 200 3.76 1.40 -3.26
C ALA A 200 4.98 0.49 -3.39
N LEU A 201 6.10 1.10 -3.67
CA LEU A 201 7.41 0.51 -3.56
C LEU A 201 8.38 1.57 -3.06
N LEU A 202 9.14 1.26 -2.02
CA LEU A 202 10.00 2.23 -1.34
C LEU A 202 9.24 3.53 -1.02
N ASP A 203 9.77 4.68 -1.41
CA ASP A 203 9.21 5.99 -1.08
C ASP A 203 8.12 6.48 -2.05
N TYR A 204 7.69 5.64 -2.99
CA TYR A 204 6.65 5.97 -3.95
C TYR A 204 5.34 5.27 -3.62
N SER A 205 4.23 5.99 -3.79
CA SER A 205 2.90 5.39 -3.83
C SER A 205 2.08 5.98 -4.98
N ILE A 206 1.28 5.13 -5.61
CA ILE A 206 0.47 5.51 -6.75
C ILE A 206 -0.99 5.21 -6.47
N VAL A 207 -1.83 6.19 -6.74
CA VAL A 207 -3.28 6.06 -6.87
C VAL A 207 -3.66 6.36 -8.31
N HIS A 208 -4.54 5.55 -8.88
CA HIS A 208 -4.86 5.64 -10.29
C HIS A 208 -6.36 5.45 -10.52
N ASN A 209 -6.93 6.28 -11.36
CA ASN A 209 -8.29 6.14 -11.85
C ASN A 209 -8.26 6.24 -13.39
N GLY A 210 -8.17 5.11 -14.04
CA GLY A 210 -8.09 4.98 -15.50
C GLY A 210 -7.68 3.58 -15.89
N GLU A 211 -7.29 3.44 -17.16
CA GLU A 211 -6.78 2.21 -17.77
C GLU A 211 -5.46 2.55 -18.46
N ILE A 212 -4.41 1.80 -18.14
CA ILE A 212 -3.11 1.94 -18.79
C ILE A 212 -3.01 0.87 -19.88
N SER A 213 -2.83 1.31 -21.11
CA SER A 213 -2.75 0.42 -22.26
C SER A 213 -1.55 -0.52 -22.19
N SER A 214 -1.66 -1.66 -22.87
CA SER A 214 -0.54 -2.58 -23.06
C SER A 214 0.01 -3.21 -21.78
N TYR A 215 -0.88 -3.59 -20.83
CA TYR A 215 -0.48 -4.18 -19.55
C TYR A 215 0.59 -5.27 -19.67
N ASP A 216 0.40 -6.26 -20.56
CA ASP A 216 1.36 -7.35 -20.73
C ASP A 216 2.74 -6.90 -21.23
N ALA A 217 2.79 -5.85 -22.03
CA ALA A 217 4.06 -5.28 -22.50
C ALA A 217 4.77 -4.55 -21.35
N ASN A 218 4.04 -3.75 -20.60
CA ASN A 218 4.57 -3.03 -19.42
C ASN A 218 5.06 -4.01 -18.36
N ARG A 219 4.27 -5.05 -18.04
CA ARG A 219 4.64 -6.11 -17.11
C ARG A 219 5.93 -6.79 -17.51
N ARG A 220 6.02 -7.28 -18.76
CA ARG A 220 7.25 -7.93 -19.26
C ARG A 220 8.46 -7.00 -19.23
N SER A 221 8.25 -5.71 -19.46
CA SER A 221 9.32 -4.72 -19.38
C SER A 221 9.90 -4.62 -17.99
N VAL A 222 9.08 -4.45 -16.95
CA VAL A 222 9.58 -4.36 -15.56
C VAL A 222 10.12 -5.70 -15.05
N GLU A 223 9.54 -6.83 -15.45
CA GLU A 223 10.04 -8.15 -15.09
C GLU A 223 11.49 -8.39 -15.57
N MET A 224 11.90 -7.81 -16.71
CA MET A 224 13.30 -7.87 -17.18
C MET A 224 14.30 -7.17 -16.23
N TYR A 225 13.82 -6.23 -15.41
CA TYR A 225 14.63 -5.53 -14.41
C TYR A 225 14.53 -6.16 -13.01
N GLY A 226 13.85 -7.31 -12.87
CA GLY A 226 13.78 -8.07 -11.62
C GLY A 226 12.57 -7.78 -10.75
N TYR A 227 11.60 -7.03 -11.26
CA TYR A 227 10.30 -6.85 -10.59
C TYR A 227 9.39 -8.05 -10.84
N SER A 228 8.40 -8.25 -9.96
CA SER A 228 7.39 -9.31 -10.09
C SER A 228 6.00 -8.70 -9.96
N CYS A 229 5.24 -8.73 -11.05
CA CYS A 229 3.86 -8.26 -11.08
C CYS A 229 2.92 -9.45 -10.77
N ASN A 230 2.51 -9.57 -9.51
CA ASN A 230 1.68 -10.69 -9.03
C ASN A 230 0.21 -10.31 -8.82
N LEU A 231 -0.14 -9.03 -8.93
CA LEU A 231 -1.46 -8.52 -8.57
C LEU A 231 -2.38 -8.32 -9.78
N MET A 232 -1.85 -8.55 -10.99
CA MET A 232 -2.58 -8.48 -12.26
C MET A 232 -3.31 -7.13 -12.47
N THR A 233 -2.66 -6.03 -12.09
CA THR A 233 -3.17 -4.67 -12.26
C THR A 233 -2.12 -3.78 -12.93
N ASP A 234 -2.60 -2.90 -13.80
CA ASP A 234 -1.78 -1.92 -14.51
C ASP A 234 -1.08 -0.95 -13.55
N THR A 235 -1.72 -0.61 -12.44
CA THR A 235 -1.17 0.28 -11.42
C THR A 235 0.04 -0.33 -10.70
N GLU A 236 0.06 -1.65 -10.49
CA GLU A 236 1.24 -2.34 -9.98
C GLU A 236 2.44 -2.16 -10.93
N ALA A 237 2.23 -2.43 -12.22
CA ALA A 237 3.28 -2.29 -13.21
C ALA A 237 3.82 -0.84 -13.30
N ILE A 238 2.94 0.16 -13.26
CA ILE A 238 3.34 1.58 -13.24
C ILE A 238 4.14 1.93 -11.99
N THR A 239 3.78 1.37 -10.84
CA THR A 239 4.53 1.60 -9.60
C THR A 239 6.00 1.18 -9.75
N TYR A 240 6.24 0.08 -10.48
CA TYR A 240 7.59 -0.42 -10.75
C TYR A 240 8.29 0.32 -11.90
N ILE A 241 7.55 0.93 -12.84
CA ILE A 241 8.13 1.76 -13.91
C ILE A 241 8.67 3.09 -13.36
N VAL A 242 8.06 3.60 -12.28
CA VAL A 242 8.44 4.90 -11.68
C VAL A 242 9.68 4.76 -10.78
N ASP A 243 9.97 3.57 -10.24
CA ASP A 243 11.17 3.31 -9.44
C ASP A 243 12.43 3.25 -10.32
#